data_33272eb6165b1901e5dd72322877e9d4
#
_entry.id   33272eb6165b1901e5dd72322877e9d4
#
_cell.length_a   1.000
_cell.length_b   1.000
_cell.length_c   1.000
_cell.angle_alpha   90.00
_cell.angle_beta   90.00
_cell.angle_gamma   90.00
#
_symmetry.space_group_name_H-M   'P 1'
#
loop_
_entity.id
_entity.type
_entity.pdbx_description
1 polymer ?
#
loop_
_entity_poly.entity_id
_entity_poly.type
_entity_poly.pdbx_seq_one_letter_code
_entity_poly.pdbx_strand_id
1 'polypeptide(L)'
;MGWSAANRTAAGKPLAPQFSTPLHHDQRALRAPPMATRLGAWHPAATRSVTARRRDWVAGMGNQLYGPEPNVAADAGWQPPEPRMGFFTDTSVCIGCKACEVACKEWNGVPDDGFNLLGWSYDNTGALGASTWRHVAFIEQPRRLSGQESGLSGLPTGPSASEDDGATSGDRTEVRWLMESDVCKHCTHAACLDVCPTGSLFRTEFGTVVVQDDICNGCGYCVPACPFGVIDRRRGAPDTKNVGLAQKCTLCYDRLGQGMTPACAQACPTESIQFGDLDELRARAQARLSALHDRGVAEARLYGHDPRDGIGGAGATFLLLDEPEVYGLPPDPVVTTRDLPAMWKKAGLAALSFAAAAVAAFVGRSL
;
A
#
# COMPACT_ATOMS: atom_id res chain seq x y z
N MET A 1 23.61 -55.21 34.60
CA MET A 1 22.35 -55.91 34.27
C MET A 1 21.87 -55.27 32.96
N GLY A 2 22.15 -55.65 31.80
CA GLY A 2 22.17 -56.88 31.07
C GLY A 2 20.76 -57.22 30.57
N TRP A 3 20.37 -56.74 29.38
CA TRP A 3 19.44 -57.46 28.55
C TRP A 3 19.84 -57.32 27.09
N SER A 4 20.13 -58.45 26.57
CA SER A 4 20.68 -58.80 25.28
C SER A 4 19.58 -59.20 24.31
N ALA A 5 19.78 -58.84 23.06
CA ALA A 5 19.67 -59.60 21.82
C ALA A 5 18.35 -60.26 21.40
N ALA A 6 18.10 -60.02 20.15
CA ALA A 6 17.63 -60.95 19.10
C ALA A 6 16.11 -61.16 18.93
N ASN A 7 15.57 -60.62 17.83
CA ASN A 7 15.04 -61.52 16.81
C ASN A 7 14.96 -60.82 15.44
N ARG A 8 15.75 -61.36 14.50
CA ARG A 8 15.49 -61.15 13.05
C ARG A 8 14.57 -62.28 12.61
N THR A 9 13.50 -61.95 11.91
CA THR A 9 13.02 -62.73 10.76
C THR A 9 11.97 -61.99 9.97
N ALA A 10 12.23 -61.97 8.66
CA ALA A 10 11.34 -62.14 7.53
C ALA A 10 10.42 -61.00 7.09
N ALA A 11 10.84 -60.40 6.00
CA ALA A 11 10.07 -60.13 4.79
C ALA A 11 8.60 -59.71 4.96
N GLY A 12 8.34 -58.39 4.88
CA GLY A 12 7.04 -57.84 4.58
C GLY A 12 7.23 -56.45 3.94
N LYS A 13 7.22 -56.41 2.61
CA LYS A 13 7.14 -55.16 1.86
C LYS A 13 5.85 -54.45 2.24
N PRO A 14 5.86 -53.13 2.55
CA PRO A 14 4.63 -52.39 2.63
C PRO A 14 4.07 -52.20 1.22
N LEU A 15 2.85 -52.65 1.01
CA LEU A 15 2.04 -52.37 -0.17
C LEU A 15 1.79 -50.88 -0.25
N ALA A 16 2.35 -50.24 -1.26
CA ALA A 16 1.94 -48.91 -1.66
C ALA A 16 0.48 -48.94 -2.17
N PRO A 17 -0.37 -48.00 -1.80
CA PRO A 17 -1.68 -47.90 -2.39
C PRO A 17 -1.52 -47.51 -3.87
N GLN A 18 -1.93 -48.40 -4.76
CA GLN A 18 -2.07 -48.14 -6.18
C GLN A 18 -3.28 -47.22 -6.39
N PHE A 19 -3.05 -45.90 -6.50
CA PHE A 19 -3.98 -45.03 -7.16
C PHE A 19 -3.63 -44.94 -8.65
N SER A 20 -4.12 -45.92 -9.40
CA SER A 20 -4.10 -45.92 -10.85
C SER A 20 -5.53 -45.69 -11.37
N THR A 21 -5.86 -44.44 -11.66
CA THR A 21 -6.75 -44.12 -12.77
C THR A 21 -6.38 -42.69 -13.22
N PRO A 22 -5.90 -42.50 -14.46
CA PRO A 22 -5.81 -41.20 -15.02
C PRO A 22 -7.24 -40.73 -15.38
N LEU A 23 -7.72 -39.73 -14.65
CA LEU A 23 -8.87 -38.96 -15.11
C LEU A 23 -8.44 -38.21 -16.38
N HIS A 24 -8.85 -38.78 -17.52
CA HIS A 24 -8.90 -38.05 -18.76
C HIS A 24 -9.84 -36.86 -18.57
N HIS A 25 -9.27 -35.70 -18.22
CA HIS A 25 -9.98 -34.44 -18.34
C HIS A 25 -10.14 -34.14 -19.83
N ASP A 26 -11.36 -34.32 -20.29
CA ASP A 26 -11.80 -33.87 -21.61
C ASP A 26 -11.72 -32.33 -21.64
N GLN A 27 -10.63 -31.81 -22.22
CA GLN A 27 -10.37 -30.37 -22.36
C GLN A 27 -11.33 -29.68 -23.35
N ARG A 28 -12.38 -30.38 -23.81
CA ARG A 28 -13.32 -29.82 -24.79
C ARG A 28 -14.57 -29.16 -24.19
N ALA A 29 -14.80 -29.25 -22.89
CA ALA A 29 -16.04 -28.80 -22.27
C ALA A 29 -15.98 -27.44 -21.57
N LEU A 30 -14.85 -26.73 -21.54
CA LEU A 30 -14.73 -25.39 -20.96
C LEU A 30 -14.37 -24.32 -22.00
N ARG A 31 -14.99 -24.36 -23.16
CA ARG A 31 -15.08 -23.15 -23.99
C ARG A 31 -16.20 -22.31 -23.41
N ALA A 32 -15.81 -21.27 -22.64
CA ALA A 32 -16.71 -20.18 -22.32
C ALA A 32 -17.33 -19.63 -23.61
N PRO A 33 -18.63 -19.31 -23.60
CA PRO A 33 -19.23 -18.67 -24.76
C PRO A 33 -18.49 -17.37 -25.06
N PRO A 34 -18.34 -16.97 -26.35
CA PRO A 34 -17.70 -15.72 -26.71
C PRO A 34 -18.46 -14.59 -26.01
N MET A 35 -17.79 -13.87 -25.13
CA MET A 35 -18.30 -12.61 -24.61
C MET A 35 -18.55 -11.73 -25.83
N ALA A 36 -19.83 -11.48 -26.09
CA ALA A 36 -20.25 -10.52 -27.09
C ALA A 36 -19.58 -9.19 -26.73
N THR A 37 -18.72 -8.74 -27.63
CA THR A 37 -18.09 -7.45 -27.66
C THR A 37 -19.14 -6.34 -27.52
N ARG A 38 -19.41 -5.92 -26.30
CA ARG A 38 -19.87 -4.55 -26.05
C ARG A 38 -18.62 -3.69 -25.85
N LEU A 39 -17.88 -3.50 -26.92
CA LEU A 39 -17.05 -2.31 -27.08
C LEU A 39 -18.04 -1.14 -27.19
N GLY A 40 -18.48 -0.64 -26.06
CA GLY A 40 -19.05 0.70 -25.97
C GLY A 40 -17.98 1.64 -26.50
N ALA A 41 -18.29 2.29 -27.63
CA ALA A 41 -17.45 3.28 -28.25
C ALA A 41 -16.96 4.26 -27.18
N TRP A 42 -15.67 4.28 -26.94
CA TRP A 42 -14.99 5.37 -26.25
C TRP A 42 -15.22 6.62 -27.08
N HIS A 43 -16.21 7.40 -26.72
CA HIS A 43 -16.30 8.77 -27.20
C HIS A 43 -15.18 9.55 -26.49
N PRO A 44 -14.27 10.19 -27.23
CA PRO A 44 -13.36 11.15 -26.63
C PRO A 44 -14.22 12.31 -26.09
N ALA A 45 -14.49 12.26 -24.78
CA ALA A 45 -15.13 13.35 -24.10
C ALA A 45 -14.20 14.56 -24.19
N ALA A 46 -14.69 15.53 -24.90
CA ALA A 46 -14.28 16.92 -25.01
C ALA A 46 -12.97 17.28 -24.28
N THR A 47 -11.95 17.59 -25.05
CA THR A 47 -10.79 18.40 -24.69
C THR A 47 -11.26 19.74 -24.07
N ARG A 48 -11.61 19.70 -22.77
CA ARG A 48 -11.65 20.93 -21.97
C ARG A 48 -10.22 21.33 -21.70
N SER A 49 -9.87 22.50 -22.21
CA SER A 49 -8.53 23.06 -22.22
C SER A 49 -7.81 22.86 -20.87
N VAL A 50 -6.70 22.15 -20.89
CA VAL A 50 -5.76 21.92 -19.77
C VAL A 50 -5.24 23.26 -19.21
N THR A 51 -5.34 24.35 -19.95
CA THR A 51 -4.87 25.69 -19.59
C THR A 51 -5.72 26.42 -18.55
N ALA A 52 -7.01 26.10 -18.39
CA ALA A 52 -7.86 26.73 -17.38
C ALA A 52 -7.62 26.19 -15.97
N ARG A 53 -7.28 24.91 -15.82
CA ARG A 53 -6.99 24.31 -14.51
C ARG A 53 -5.63 24.69 -13.92
N ARG A 54 -4.71 25.21 -14.72
CA ARG A 54 -3.38 25.61 -14.23
C ARG A 54 -3.40 26.85 -13.34
N ARG A 55 -4.42 27.72 -13.43
CA ARG A 55 -4.46 29.00 -12.67
C ARG A 55 -4.99 28.83 -11.25
N ASP A 56 -5.89 27.87 -11.01
CA ASP A 56 -6.50 27.69 -9.68
C ASP A 56 -5.59 26.87 -8.73
N TRP A 57 -4.63 26.13 -9.29
CA TRP A 57 -3.65 25.33 -8.52
C TRP A 57 -2.51 26.17 -7.91
N VAL A 58 -2.25 27.35 -8.47
CA VAL A 58 -1.14 28.21 -8.00
C VAL A 58 -1.48 28.94 -6.71
N ALA A 59 -2.77 29.12 -6.38
CA ALA A 59 -3.21 29.91 -5.23
C ALA A 59 -3.11 29.16 -3.87
N GLY A 60 -2.77 27.85 -3.86
CA GLY A 60 -2.67 27.02 -2.66
C GLY A 60 -1.29 26.46 -2.39
N MET A 61 -0.22 27.06 -2.94
CA MET A 61 1.14 26.56 -2.71
C MET A 61 1.55 26.77 -1.25
N GLY A 62 1.47 25.70 -0.46
CA GLY A 62 2.19 25.61 0.80
C GLY A 62 3.71 25.76 0.58
N ASN A 63 4.49 25.82 1.64
CA ASN A 63 5.94 26.05 1.66
C ASN A 63 6.79 24.95 0.96
N GLN A 64 6.29 24.33 -0.09
CA GLN A 64 7.03 23.32 -0.85
C GLN A 64 7.91 23.99 -1.89
N LEU A 65 9.20 23.74 -1.82
CA LEU A 65 10.19 24.33 -2.72
C LEU A 65 10.06 23.84 -4.16
N TYR A 66 9.56 22.62 -4.34
CA TYR A 66 9.48 21.94 -5.64
C TYR A 66 8.10 22.05 -6.29
N GLY A 67 7.05 22.14 -5.51
CA GLY A 67 5.66 22.10 -5.99
C GLY A 67 5.18 20.68 -6.33
N PRO A 68 3.91 20.52 -6.69
CA PRO A 68 3.36 19.23 -7.11
C PRO A 68 3.93 18.79 -8.46
N GLU A 69 4.30 17.52 -8.57
CA GLU A 69 4.74 16.90 -9.82
C GLU A 69 3.52 16.40 -10.61
N PRO A 70 3.22 17.01 -11.76
CA PRO A 70 1.98 16.72 -12.48
C PRO A 70 2.01 15.39 -13.23
N ASN A 71 3.20 14.91 -13.64
CA ASN A 71 3.34 13.66 -14.40
C ASN A 71 4.67 12.98 -14.13
N VAL A 72 4.67 12.10 -13.16
CA VAL A 72 5.86 11.37 -12.71
C VAL A 72 6.43 10.40 -13.77
N ALA A 73 5.64 9.91 -14.71
CA ALA A 73 6.12 9.04 -15.77
C ALA A 73 6.85 9.85 -16.84
N ALA A 74 6.34 11.04 -17.22
CA ALA A 74 7.01 11.94 -18.13
C ALA A 74 8.33 12.46 -17.56
N ASP A 75 8.38 12.77 -16.25
CA ASP A 75 9.60 13.18 -15.55
C ASP A 75 10.67 12.06 -15.57
N ALA A 76 10.25 10.81 -15.52
CA ALA A 76 11.11 9.64 -15.68
C ALA A 76 11.51 9.33 -17.13
N GLY A 77 11.08 10.13 -18.11
CA GLY A 77 11.49 10.03 -19.51
C GLY A 77 10.56 9.21 -20.42
N TRP A 78 9.43 8.71 -19.92
CA TRP A 78 8.47 7.96 -20.75
C TRP A 78 7.71 8.87 -21.71
N GLN A 79 7.65 8.48 -23.00
CA GLN A 79 6.97 9.25 -24.05
C GLN A 79 6.26 8.32 -25.06
N PRO A 80 4.92 8.43 -25.22
CA PRO A 80 4.00 9.18 -24.36
C PRO A 80 3.88 8.52 -22.98
N PRO A 81 3.65 9.29 -21.90
CA PRO A 81 3.38 8.70 -20.60
C PRO A 81 1.98 8.08 -20.59
N GLU A 82 1.86 6.90 -20.04
CA GLU A 82 0.57 6.29 -19.75
C GLU A 82 -0.12 7.02 -18.58
N PRO A 83 -1.46 6.90 -18.44
CA PRO A 83 -2.15 7.39 -17.26
C PRO A 83 -1.55 6.80 -16.00
N ARG A 84 -1.38 7.63 -14.97
CA ARG A 84 -0.84 7.15 -13.71
C ARG A 84 -1.84 6.21 -13.03
N MET A 85 -1.43 4.96 -12.84
CA MET A 85 -2.25 3.93 -12.22
C MET A 85 -1.99 3.86 -10.71
N GLY A 86 -3.03 3.50 -9.94
CA GLY A 86 -2.93 3.42 -8.50
C GLY A 86 -3.99 2.58 -7.83
N PHE A 87 -4.00 2.65 -6.49
CA PHE A 87 -5.02 2.04 -5.64
C PHE A 87 -5.82 3.11 -4.88
N PHE A 88 -7.08 2.81 -4.66
CA PHE A 88 -7.88 3.39 -3.59
C PHE A 88 -8.34 2.25 -2.68
N THR A 89 -8.00 2.32 -1.39
CA THR A 89 -8.40 1.35 -0.38
C THR A 89 -9.40 2.00 0.58
N ASP A 90 -10.65 1.53 0.55
CA ASP A 90 -11.72 1.96 1.45
C ASP A 90 -11.76 1.01 2.67
N THR A 91 -11.22 1.44 3.80
CA THR A 91 -11.18 0.62 5.02
C THR A 91 -12.57 0.43 5.64
N SER A 92 -13.54 1.29 5.30
CA SER A 92 -14.90 1.21 5.83
C SER A 92 -15.69 -0.02 5.36
N VAL A 93 -15.25 -0.66 4.27
CA VAL A 93 -15.84 -1.87 3.70
C VAL A 93 -14.88 -3.07 3.70
N CYS A 94 -13.68 -2.91 4.27
CA CYS A 94 -12.75 -4.01 4.43
C CYS A 94 -13.25 -4.97 5.52
N ILE A 95 -13.32 -6.27 5.18
CA ILE A 95 -13.76 -7.33 6.11
C ILE A 95 -12.61 -8.17 6.66
N GLY A 96 -11.36 -7.79 6.42
CA GLY A 96 -10.20 -8.50 6.93
C GLY A 96 -10.00 -9.93 6.41
N CYS A 97 -10.60 -10.29 5.28
CA CYS A 97 -10.58 -11.69 4.77
C CYS A 97 -9.22 -12.18 4.30
N LYS A 98 -8.22 -11.31 4.17
CA LYS A 98 -6.85 -11.59 3.69
C LYS A 98 -6.73 -12.18 2.27
N ALA A 99 -7.82 -12.26 1.50
CA ALA A 99 -7.78 -12.75 0.11
C ALA A 99 -6.77 -11.96 -0.75
N CYS A 100 -6.62 -10.66 -0.49
CA CYS A 100 -5.66 -9.79 -1.16
C CYS A 100 -4.20 -10.15 -0.85
N GLU A 101 -3.88 -10.56 0.37
CA GLU A 101 -2.53 -11.02 0.73
C GLU A 101 -2.19 -12.32 0.00
N VAL A 102 -3.10 -13.29 0.06
CA VAL A 102 -2.92 -14.60 -0.61
C VAL A 102 -2.75 -14.40 -2.11
N ALA A 103 -3.66 -13.66 -2.75
CA ALA A 103 -3.58 -13.40 -4.19
C ALA A 103 -2.28 -12.68 -4.59
N CYS A 104 -1.79 -11.76 -3.76
CA CYS A 104 -0.53 -11.08 -3.98
C CYS A 104 0.66 -12.05 -3.90
N LYS A 105 0.70 -12.89 -2.86
CA LYS A 105 1.79 -13.88 -2.67
C LYS A 105 1.81 -14.90 -3.81
N GLU A 106 0.66 -15.48 -4.14
CA GLU A 106 0.54 -16.48 -5.20
C GLU A 106 0.93 -15.93 -6.56
N TRP A 107 0.36 -14.78 -6.95
CA TRP A 107 0.65 -14.22 -8.27
C TRP A 107 2.12 -13.84 -8.46
N ASN A 108 2.71 -13.19 -7.45
CA ASN A 108 4.08 -12.67 -7.57
C ASN A 108 5.14 -13.69 -7.14
N GLY A 109 4.76 -14.91 -6.75
CA GLY A 109 5.67 -15.92 -6.22
C GLY A 109 6.47 -15.39 -5.02
N VAL A 110 5.79 -14.63 -4.13
CA VAL A 110 6.41 -14.08 -2.94
C VAL A 110 6.51 -15.19 -1.90
N PRO A 111 7.70 -15.49 -1.37
CA PRO A 111 7.87 -16.56 -0.38
C PRO A 111 7.09 -16.25 0.91
N ASP A 112 6.90 -17.27 1.74
CA ASP A 112 6.37 -17.08 3.08
C ASP A 112 7.32 -16.27 3.99
N ASP A 113 6.78 -15.76 5.09
CA ASP A 113 7.54 -15.02 6.12
C ASP A 113 7.94 -15.95 7.28
N GLY A 114 7.78 -17.25 7.12
CA GLY A 114 7.93 -18.23 8.17
C GLY A 114 6.67 -18.39 9.04
N PHE A 115 6.73 -19.37 9.93
CA PHE A 115 5.64 -19.66 10.86
C PHE A 115 5.94 -19.00 12.21
N ASN A 116 5.58 -17.73 12.33
CA ASN A 116 5.75 -16.96 13.56
C ASN A 116 4.43 -16.88 14.31
N LEU A 117 4.42 -17.39 15.54
CA LEU A 117 3.30 -17.17 16.43
C LEU A 117 3.49 -15.79 17.11
N LEU A 118 2.86 -14.77 16.57
CA LEU A 118 2.96 -13.40 17.10
C LEU A 118 2.07 -13.18 18.33
N GLY A 119 1.15 -14.10 18.59
CA GLY A 119 0.16 -13.95 19.67
C GLY A 119 -0.95 -12.93 19.37
N TRP A 120 -1.01 -12.42 18.15
CA TRP A 120 -2.06 -11.51 17.69
C TRP A 120 -3.19 -12.31 17.06
N SER A 121 -4.42 -11.91 17.36
CA SER A 121 -5.60 -12.49 16.73
C SER A 121 -5.57 -12.17 15.23
N TYR A 122 -5.78 -13.15 14.38
CA TYR A 122 -5.97 -13.01 12.94
C TYR A 122 -4.78 -12.48 12.13
N ASP A 123 -3.68 -12.08 12.76
CA ASP A 123 -2.50 -11.60 12.06
C ASP A 123 -1.23 -12.32 12.52
N ASN A 124 -0.54 -12.95 11.61
CA ASN A 124 0.70 -13.70 11.83
C ASN A 124 1.86 -13.19 10.96
N THR A 125 1.67 -12.10 10.21
CA THR A 125 2.72 -11.46 9.40
C THR A 125 3.23 -10.16 10.01
N GLY A 126 2.39 -9.42 10.70
CA GLY A 126 2.71 -8.26 11.52
C GLY A 126 2.96 -6.97 10.75
N ALA A 127 3.61 -7.00 9.59
CA ALA A 127 3.95 -5.80 8.83
C ALA A 127 4.27 -6.11 7.35
N LEU A 128 4.32 -5.05 6.53
CA LEU A 128 4.86 -5.10 5.18
C LEU A 128 6.38 -5.34 5.21
N GLY A 129 6.89 -6.00 4.17
CA GLY A 129 8.32 -6.29 4.03
C GLY A 129 8.63 -6.96 2.69
N ALA A 130 9.84 -7.52 2.59
CA ALA A 130 10.31 -8.17 1.37
C ALA A 130 9.51 -9.41 0.98
N SER A 131 8.93 -10.10 1.96
CA SER A 131 8.14 -11.33 1.76
C SER A 131 6.65 -11.15 2.08
N THR A 132 6.21 -9.92 2.41
CA THR A 132 4.79 -9.53 2.53
C THR A 132 4.57 -8.18 1.86
N TRP A 133 4.08 -8.21 0.61
CA TRP A 133 3.90 -6.99 -0.19
C TRP A 133 2.53 -6.33 -0.02
N ARG A 134 1.58 -7.09 0.49
CA ARG A 134 0.26 -6.62 0.93
C ARG A 134 -0.01 -7.24 2.29
N HIS A 135 -0.47 -6.42 3.22
CA HIS A 135 -0.72 -6.81 4.61
C HIS A 135 -2.07 -6.29 5.06
N VAL A 136 -2.86 -7.14 5.72
CA VAL A 136 -4.11 -6.71 6.35
C VAL A 136 -3.88 -6.60 7.84
N ALA A 137 -3.80 -5.37 8.32
CA ALA A 137 -3.75 -5.05 9.74
C ALA A 137 -5.12 -5.20 10.39
N PHE A 138 -5.13 -5.74 11.61
CA PHE A 138 -6.30 -5.85 12.48
C PHE A 138 -6.04 -5.01 13.72
N ILE A 139 -6.85 -3.98 13.93
CA ILE A 139 -6.70 -3.03 15.03
C ILE A 139 -7.90 -3.16 15.94
N GLU A 140 -7.65 -3.57 17.19
CA GLU A 140 -8.66 -3.65 18.24
C GLU A 140 -8.65 -2.35 19.04
N GLN A 141 -9.77 -1.66 19.05
CA GLN A 141 -9.96 -0.45 19.85
C GLN A 141 -11.02 -0.69 20.90
N PRO A 142 -10.67 -0.67 22.21
CA PRO A 142 -11.66 -0.67 23.27
C PRO A 142 -12.39 0.68 23.28
N ARG A 143 -13.69 0.67 22.99
CA ARG A 143 -14.56 1.85 23.09
C ARG A 143 -15.36 1.77 24.36
N ARG A 144 -15.26 2.77 25.23
CA ARG A 144 -16.14 2.89 26.38
C ARG A 144 -17.53 3.28 25.89
N LEU A 145 -18.53 2.48 26.20
CA LEU A 145 -19.92 2.85 25.96
C LEU A 145 -20.28 3.90 27.03
N SER A 146 -20.28 5.18 26.66
CA SER A 146 -20.94 6.20 27.46
C SER A 146 -22.42 5.85 27.52
N GLY A 147 -22.99 5.73 28.70
CA GLY A 147 -24.33 5.14 28.99
C GLY A 147 -25.53 5.81 28.31
N GLN A 148 -25.38 6.46 27.17
CA GLN A 148 -26.40 7.23 26.49
C GLN A 148 -26.69 6.81 25.04
N GLU A 149 -26.00 5.79 24.51
CA GLU A 149 -26.26 5.27 23.16
C GLU A 149 -26.69 3.80 23.13
N SER A 150 -27.54 3.39 24.06
CA SER A 150 -28.32 2.15 23.91
C SER A 150 -29.48 2.41 22.96
N GLY A 151 -29.20 2.49 21.66
CA GLY A 151 -30.20 2.61 20.60
C GLY A 151 -31.03 1.36 20.37
N LEU A 152 -31.37 0.62 21.43
CA LEU A 152 -32.35 -0.46 21.46
C LEU A 152 -33.46 -0.12 22.45
N SER A 153 -33.95 1.11 22.44
CA SER A 153 -35.20 1.51 23.13
C SER A 153 -36.40 0.94 22.39
N GLY A 154 -36.75 -0.32 22.65
CA GLY A 154 -37.90 -0.93 22.04
C GLY A 154 -38.18 -2.40 22.41
N LEU A 155 -37.27 -3.07 23.11
CA LEU A 155 -37.52 -4.40 23.63
C LEU A 155 -38.04 -4.31 25.07
N PRO A 156 -39.20 -4.91 25.42
CA PRO A 156 -39.69 -4.95 26.78
C PRO A 156 -38.70 -5.72 27.65
N THR A 157 -38.02 -5.01 28.55
CA THR A 157 -37.24 -5.63 29.61
C THR A 157 -38.22 -6.34 30.55
N GLY A 158 -38.03 -7.64 30.72
CA GLY A 158 -38.76 -8.42 31.72
C GLY A 158 -38.50 -7.87 33.12
N PRO A 159 -39.31 -8.30 34.15
CA PRO A 159 -39.36 -7.67 35.45
C PRO A 159 -38.00 -7.62 36.12
N SER A 160 -37.65 -6.43 36.58
CA SER A 160 -36.42 -6.12 37.28
C SER A 160 -36.21 -7.04 38.48
N ALA A 161 -35.15 -7.80 38.49
CA ALA A 161 -34.64 -8.40 39.71
C ALA A 161 -34.09 -7.27 40.59
N SER A 162 -34.45 -7.34 41.87
CA SER A 162 -34.23 -6.45 43.00
C SER A 162 -32.87 -5.79 43.04
N GLU A 163 -32.93 -4.48 43.35
CA GLU A 163 -31.88 -3.66 43.93
C GLU A 163 -31.33 -4.32 45.22
N ASP A 164 -30.21 -4.96 45.16
CA ASP A 164 -29.20 -5.00 46.22
C ASP A 164 -28.04 -5.91 45.82
N ASP A 165 -27.07 -5.33 45.17
CA ASP A 165 -25.67 -5.72 45.23
C ASP A 165 -24.87 -4.59 44.56
N GLY A 166 -24.02 -3.92 45.37
CA GLY A 166 -23.14 -2.83 44.98
C GLY A 166 -22.07 -3.23 43.95
N ALA A 167 -22.49 -3.82 42.85
CA ALA A 167 -21.71 -3.96 41.63
C ALA A 167 -21.79 -2.61 40.91
N THR A 168 -20.73 -1.82 41.04
CA THR A 168 -20.41 -0.74 40.10
C THR A 168 -20.83 -1.17 38.71
N SER A 169 -21.70 -0.37 38.08
CA SER A 169 -22.15 -0.57 36.70
C SER A 169 -20.91 -0.77 35.85
N GLY A 170 -20.63 -2.02 35.54
CA GLY A 170 -19.40 -2.41 34.83
C GLY A 170 -19.30 -1.60 33.57
N ASP A 171 -18.21 -0.86 33.46
CA ASP A 171 -17.78 -0.11 32.30
C ASP A 171 -17.84 -1.07 31.10
N ARG A 172 -18.98 -1.10 30.39
CA ARG A 172 -19.15 -1.95 29.21
C ARG A 172 -18.25 -1.42 28.13
N THR A 173 -17.23 -2.17 27.81
CA THR A 173 -16.29 -1.86 26.73
C THR A 173 -16.76 -2.60 25.48
N GLU A 174 -17.09 -1.87 24.46
CA GLU A 174 -17.28 -2.41 23.11
C GLU A 174 -15.93 -2.42 22.40
N VAL A 175 -15.64 -3.51 21.70
CA VAL A 175 -14.44 -3.57 20.86
C VAL A 175 -14.81 -3.17 19.44
N ARG A 176 -14.21 -2.06 18.97
CA ARG A 176 -14.28 -1.66 17.57
C ARG A 176 -13.12 -2.29 16.83
N TRP A 177 -13.42 -2.98 15.76
CA TRP A 177 -12.43 -3.51 14.83
C TRP A 177 -12.20 -2.55 13.68
N LEU A 178 -10.95 -2.18 13.46
CA LEU A 178 -10.52 -1.49 12.25
C LEU A 178 -9.62 -2.44 11.46
N MET A 179 -9.79 -2.44 10.15
CA MET A 179 -9.03 -3.31 9.25
C MET A 179 -8.48 -2.47 8.11
N GLU A 180 -7.19 -2.63 7.82
CA GLU A 180 -6.54 -1.95 6.71
C GLU A 180 -5.75 -2.93 5.85
N SER A 181 -6.04 -2.93 4.54
CA SER A 181 -5.19 -3.63 3.59
C SER A 181 -4.09 -2.70 3.11
N ASP A 182 -2.96 -2.71 3.81
CA ASP A 182 -1.81 -1.87 3.51
C ASP A 182 -0.94 -2.40 2.37
N VAL A 183 -0.25 -1.46 1.68
CA VAL A 183 0.60 -1.74 0.51
C VAL A 183 1.63 -0.63 0.33
N CYS A 184 2.64 -0.84 -0.52
CA CYS A 184 3.53 0.22 -0.96
C CYS A 184 2.75 1.41 -1.54
N LYS A 185 3.10 2.63 -1.10
CA LYS A 185 2.40 3.86 -1.47
C LYS A 185 2.74 4.33 -2.89
N HIS A 186 3.78 3.78 -3.56
CA HIS A 186 4.25 4.25 -4.88
C HIS A 186 4.30 5.78 -4.96
N CYS A 187 5.01 6.38 -4.01
CA CYS A 187 5.07 7.81 -3.77
C CYS A 187 5.40 8.62 -5.02
N THR A 188 4.86 9.83 -5.14
CA THR A 188 5.24 10.79 -6.20
C THR A 188 6.71 11.15 -6.06
N HIS A 189 7.14 11.58 -4.88
CA HIS A 189 8.55 11.70 -4.53
C HIS A 189 8.96 10.42 -3.80
N ALA A 190 9.76 9.57 -4.46
CA ALA A 190 10.08 8.23 -3.97
C ALA A 190 11.50 8.18 -3.42
N ALA A 191 11.67 8.42 -2.11
CA ALA A 191 12.98 8.38 -1.47
C ALA A 191 13.75 7.08 -1.73
N CYS A 192 13.04 5.94 -1.80
CA CYS A 192 13.67 4.65 -2.12
C CYS A 192 14.30 4.63 -3.52
N LEU A 193 13.71 5.34 -4.48
CA LEU A 193 14.25 5.49 -5.84
C LEU A 193 15.47 6.44 -5.83
N ASP A 194 15.34 7.58 -5.14
CA ASP A 194 16.35 8.63 -5.12
C ASP A 194 17.68 8.17 -4.52
N VAL A 195 17.63 7.26 -3.53
CA VAL A 195 18.83 6.77 -2.83
C VAL A 195 19.43 5.51 -3.45
N CYS A 196 18.86 4.99 -4.54
CA CYS A 196 19.33 3.76 -5.16
C CYS A 196 20.61 3.99 -6.00
N PRO A 197 21.80 3.52 -5.58
CA PRO A 197 23.05 3.83 -6.27
C PRO A 197 23.21 3.08 -7.60
N THR A 198 22.47 1.98 -7.79
CA THR A 198 22.52 1.17 -9.02
C THR A 198 21.42 1.51 -10.01
N GLY A 199 20.44 2.36 -9.61
CA GLY A 199 19.26 2.61 -10.44
C GLY A 199 18.32 1.41 -10.57
N SER A 200 18.45 0.39 -9.70
CA SER A 200 17.56 -0.78 -9.74
C SER A 200 16.10 -0.45 -9.37
N LEU A 201 15.90 0.62 -8.59
CA LEU A 201 14.58 1.19 -8.41
C LEU A 201 14.33 2.19 -9.53
N PHE A 202 13.25 1.99 -10.26
CA PHE A 202 12.89 2.85 -11.38
C PHE A 202 11.37 3.10 -11.41
N ARG A 203 10.98 4.14 -12.13
CA ARG A 203 9.59 4.48 -12.35
C ARG A 203 9.12 3.95 -13.69
N THR A 204 8.00 3.24 -13.68
CA THR A 204 7.40 2.69 -14.89
C THR A 204 6.58 3.74 -15.63
N GLU A 205 6.15 3.41 -16.85
CA GLU A 205 5.22 4.22 -17.67
C GLU A 205 3.89 4.52 -16.99
N PHE A 206 3.44 3.63 -16.09
CA PHE A 206 2.23 3.79 -15.27
C PHE A 206 2.47 4.64 -14.01
N GLY A 207 3.63 5.26 -13.86
CA GLY A 207 4.00 6.06 -12.70
C GLY A 207 4.27 5.26 -11.43
N THR A 208 4.38 3.93 -11.50
CA THR A 208 4.69 3.07 -10.36
C THR A 208 6.19 2.95 -10.14
N VAL A 209 6.60 2.64 -8.91
CA VAL A 209 8.01 2.40 -8.58
C VAL A 209 8.24 0.91 -8.43
N VAL A 210 9.19 0.35 -9.17
CA VAL A 210 9.49 -1.08 -9.21
C VAL A 210 10.96 -1.31 -8.90
N VAL A 211 11.29 -2.47 -8.34
CA VAL A 211 12.68 -2.95 -8.15
C VAL A 211 13.00 -3.89 -9.31
N GLN A 212 14.12 -3.66 -9.97
CA GLN A 212 14.69 -4.55 -10.97
C GLN A 212 15.72 -5.45 -10.28
N ASP A 213 15.39 -6.73 -10.15
CA ASP A 213 16.12 -7.67 -9.29
C ASP A 213 17.54 -7.94 -9.76
N ASP A 214 17.77 -8.03 -11.08
CA ASP A 214 19.05 -8.28 -11.71
C ASP A 214 20.05 -7.11 -11.63
N ILE A 215 19.56 -5.89 -11.37
CA ILE A 215 20.37 -4.68 -11.17
C ILE A 215 20.59 -4.40 -9.67
N CYS A 216 19.71 -4.91 -8.80
CA CYS A 216 19.80 -4.68 -7.36
C CYS A 216 21.02 -5.38 -6.76
N ASN A 217 21.90 -4.62 -6.12
CA ASN A 217 23.08 -5.16 -5.43
C ASN A 217 22.86 -5.46 -3.93
N GLY A 218 21.62 -5.26 -3.42
CA GLY A 218 21.28 -5.52 -2.02
C GLY A 218 21.89 -4.55 -0.99
N CYS A 219 22.32 -3.35 -1.38
CA CYS A 219 22.95 -2.38 -0.47
C CYS A 219 22.04 -1.94 0.68
N GLY A 220 20.72 -1.94 0.48
CA GLY A 220 19.71 -1.67 1.51
C GLY A 220 19.47 -0.19 1.82
N TYR A 221 20.03 0.77 1.08
CA TYR A 221 19.79 2.21 1.33
C TYR A 221 18.31 2.60 1.20
N CYS A 222 17.56 1.91 0.35
CA CYS A 222 16.13 2.13 0.17
C CYS A 222 15.30 1.76 1.42
N VAL A 223 15.81 0.89 2.30
CA VAL A 223 15.09 0.45 3.50
C VAL A 223 14.87 1.60 4.48
N PRO A 224 15.91 2.25 5.03
CA PRO A 224 15.74 3.39 5.94
C PRO A 224 15.22 4.65 5.24
N ALA A 225 15.31 4.75 3.91
CA ALA A 225 14.81 5.90 3.19
C ALA A 225 13.28 5.89 3.05
N CYS A 226 12.64 4.74 3.15
CA CYS A 226 11.19 4.63 3.02
C CYS A 226 10.49 5.12 4.30
N PRO A 227 9.68 6.19 4.26
CA PRO A 227 9.00 6.68 5.44
C PRO A 227 7.90 5.73 5.96
N PHE A 228 7.52 4.75 5.16
CA PHE A 228 6.48 3.76 5.48
C PHE A 228 7.04 2.39 5.89
N GLY A 229 8.36 2.16 5.79
CA GLY A 229 8.97 0.88 6.10
C GLY A 229 8.54 -0.31 5.22
N VAL A 230 8.01 -0.05 4.01
CA VAL A 230 7.39 -1.10 3.17
C VAL A 230 8.34 -1.83 2.24
N ILE A 231 9.60 -1.40 2.15
CA ILE A 231 10.65 -2.03 1.36
C ILE A 231 11.70 -2.62 2.29
N ASP A 232 12.07 -3.87 2.07
CA ASP A 232 13.12 -4.52 2.85
C ASP A 232 13.97 -5.43 1.95
N ARG A 233 15.13 -5.86 2.44
CA ARG A 233 15.93 -6.90 1.80
C ARG A 233 15.38 -8.27 2.18
N ARG A 234 15.15 -9.11 1.18
CA ARG A 234 14.61 -10.46 1.42
C ARG A 234 15.57 -11.28 2.25
N ARG A 235 15.05 -11.88 3.30
CA ARG A 235 15.72 -12.83 4.16
C ARG A 235 15.23 -14.24 3.82
N GLY A 236 15.99 -15.24 4.17
CA GLY A 236 15.61 -16.65 3.95
C GLY A 236 16.81 -17.54 3.74
N ALA A 237 16.55 -18.80 3.41
CA ALA A 237 17.57 -19.76 3.02
C ALA A 237 18.25 -19.34 1.70
N PRO A 238 19.48 -19.81 1.40
CA PRO A 238 20.21 -19.40 0.21
C PRO A 238 19.49 -19.67 -1.12
N ASP A 239 18.56 -20.61 -1.15
CA ASP A 239 17.73 -21.00 -2.28
C ASP A 239 16.44 -20.16 -2.40
N THR A 240 16.15 -19.30 -1.43
CA THR A 240 15.01 -18.39 -1.50
C THR A 240 15.18 -17.40 -2.65
N LYS A 241 14.16 -17.29 -3.51
CA LYS A 241 14.17 -16.36 -4.63
C LYS A 241 14.48 -14.94 -4.16
N ASN A 242 15.47 -14.29 -4.80
CA ASN A 242 15.86 -12.90 -4.54
C ASN A 242 16.33 -12.63 -3.08
N VAL A 243 16.91 -13.61 -2.40
CA VAL A 243 17.48 -13.42 -1.07
C VAL A 243 18.57 -12.34 -1.10
N GLY A 244 18.57 -11.44 -0.12
CA GLY A 244 19.50 -10.31 -0.03
C GLY A 244 19.11 -9.08 -0.86
N LEU A 245 18.23 -9.21 -1.84
CA LEU A 245 17.80 -8.12 -2.70
C LEU A 245 16.60 -7.36 -2.10
N ALA A 246 16.52 -6.07 -2.41
CA ALA A 246 15.38 -5.24 -2.02
C ALA A 246 14.11 -5.71 -2.72
N GLN A 247 13.01 -5.81 -1.97
CA GLN A 247 11.73 -6.28 -2.48
C GLN A 247 10.59 -5.45 -1.89
N LYS A 248 9.57 -5.20 -2.68
CA LYS A 248 8.32 -4.52 -2.31
C LYS A 248 7.26 -4.74 -3.38
N CYS A 249 6.03 -4.31 -3.12
CA CYS A 249 4.95 -4.32 -4.11
C CYS A 249 5.38 -3.64 -5.43
N THR A 250 5.09 -4.28 -6.56
CA THR A 250 5.34 -3.79 -7.93
C THR A 250 4.11 -3.17 -8.60
N LEU A 251 2.98 -3.09 -7.90
CA LEU A 251 1.64 -2.83 -8.45
C LEU A 251 1.23 -3.88 -9.51
N CYS A 252 1.78 -5.10 -9.42
CA CYS A 252 1.63 -6.15 -10.44
C CYS A 252 1.96 -5.61 -11.84
N TYR A 253 3.16 -5.05 -12.02
CA TYR A 253 3.60 -4.40 -13.26
C TYR A 253 3.44 -5.30 -14.50
N ASP A 254 3.70 -6.60 -14.34
CA ASP A 254 3.48 -7.63 -15.35
C ASP A 254 2.01 -7.73 -15.80
N ARG A 255 1.07 -7.57 -14.85
CA ARG A 255 -0.37 -7.56 -15.17
C ARG A 255 -0.79 -6.24 -15.81
N LEU A 256 -0.25 -5.12 -15.34
CA LEU A 256 -0.53 -3.81 -15.91
C LEU A 256 -0.14 -3.76 -17.40
N GLY A 257 1.04 -4.26 -17.74
CA GLY A 257 1.51 -4.34 -19.13
C GLY A 257 0.62 -5.19 -20.04
N GLN A 258 -0.25 -6.02 -19.47
CA GLN A 258 -1.25 -6.83 -20.17
C GLN A 258 -2.69 -6.29 -20.03
N GLY A 259 -2.86 -5.08 -19.48
CA GLY A 259 -4.17 -4.48 -19.24
C GLY A 259 -5.01 -5.18 -18.17
N MET A 260 -4.38 -5.97 -17.29
CA MET A 260 -5.07 -6.70 -16.23
C MET A 260 -5.05 -5.93 -14.91
N THR A 261 -6.11 -6.10 -14.11
CA THR A 261 -6.20 -5.60 -12.74
C THR A 261 -5.19 -6.32 -11.83
N PRO A 262 -4.49 -5.63 -10.92
CA PRO A 262 -3.62 -6.26 -9.93
C PRO A 262 -4.32 -7.36 -9.14
N ALA A 263 -3.58 -8.44 -8.83
CA ALA A 263 -4.15 -9.65 -8.23
C ALA A 263 -4.90 -9.37 -6.92
N CYS A 264 -4.36 -8.50 -6.07
CA CYS A 264 -4.98 -8.13 -4.79
C CYS A 264 -6.31 -7.37 -4.95
N ALA A 265 -6.43 -6.49 -5.94
CA ALA A 265 -7.68 -5.77 -6.21
C ALA A 265 -8.72 -6.71 -6.83
N GLN A 266 -8.29 -7.58 -7.76
CA GLN A 266 -9.17 -8.56 -8.37
C GLN A 266 -9.75 -9.57 -7.37
N ALA A 267 -8.98 -9.93 -6.33
CA ALA A 267 -9.39 -10.88 -5.31
C ALA A 267 -10.23 -10.27 -4.18
N CYS A 268 -10.40 -8.95 -4.13
CA CYS A 268 -11.11 -8.28 -3.05
C CYS A 268 -12.63 -8.43 -3.19
N PRO A 269 -13.31 -9.20 -2.32
CA PRO A 269 -14.74 -9.51 -2.50
C PRO A 269 -15.66 -8.33 -2.20
N THR A 270 -15.19 -7.35 -1.42
CA THR A 270 -15.96 -6.15 -1.04
C THR A 270 -15.59 -4.92 -1.88
N GLU A 271 -14.66 -5.08 -2.86
CA GLU A 271 -14.09 -3.96 -3.62
C GLU A 271 -13.51 -2.84 -2.73
N SER A 272 -13.09 -3.20 -1.49
CA SER A 272 -12.34 -2.30 -0.62
C SER A 272 -11.07 -1.80 -1.33
N ILE A 273 -10.43 -2.66 -2.13
CA ILE A 273 -9.27 -2.32 -2.93
C ILE A 273 -9.74 -2.07 -4.37
N GLN A 274 -9.72 -0.82 -4.78
CA GLN A 274 -10.04 -0.39 -6.13
C GLN A 274 -8.76 -0.04 -6.87
N PHE A 275 -8.70 -0.35 -8.14
CA PHE A 275 -7.58 -0.09 -9.03
C PHE A 275 -8.04 0.66 -10.27
N GLY A 276 -7.25 1.60 -10.77
CA GLY A 276 -7.56 2.37 -11.97
C GLY A 276 -6.67 3.60 -12.13
N ASP A 277 -7.10 4.52 -12.99
CA ASP A 277 -6.49 5.84 -13.12
C ASP A 277 -6.51 6.56 -11.77
N LEU A 278 -5.37 7.13 -11.39
CA LEU A 278 -5.21 7.71 -10.04
C LEU A 278 -6.10 8.93 -9.82
N ASP A 279 -6.33 9.75 -10.84
CA ASP A 279 -7.16 10.94 -10.70
C ASP A 279 -8.65 10.56 -10.59
N GLU A 280 -9.09 9.53 -11.33
CA GLU A 280 -10.43 8.97 -11.17
C GLU A 280 -10.62 8.36 -9.77
N LEU A 281 -9.62 7.62 -9.28
CA LEU A 281 -9.67 7.04 -7.94
C LEU A 281 -9.71 8.11 -6.84
N ARG A 282 -8.96 9.19 -6.99
CA ARG A 282 -8.99 10.34 -6.06
C ARG A 282 -10.36 11.01 -6.04
N ALA A 283 -10.97 11.21 -7.20
CA ALA A 283 -12.32 11.77 -7.29
C ALA A 283 -13.35 10.84 -6.61
N ARG A 284 -13.23 9.53 -6.81
CA ARG A 284 -14.08 8.51 -6.16
C ARG A 284 -13.88 8.48 -4.65
N ALA A 285 -12.63 8.55 -4.19
CA ALA A 285 -12.29 8.61 -2.78
C ALA A 285 -12.90 9.84 -2.09
N GLN A 286 -12.83 11.01 -2.74
CA GLN A 286 -13.43 12.25 -2.23
C GLN A 286 -14.96 12.16 -2.15
N ALA A 287 -15.61 11.61 -3.16
CA ALA A 287 -17.05 11.39 -3.15
C ALA A 287 -17.46 10.41 -2.03
N ARG A 288 -16.68 9.35 -1.83
CA ARG A 288 -16.92 8.38 -0.74
C ARG A 288 -16.76 9.00 0.64
N LEU A 289 -15.73 9.83 0.84
CA LEU A 289 -15.52 10.57 2.08
C LEU A 289 -16.73 11.46 2.39
N SER A 290 -17.18 12.25 1.42
CA SER A 290 -18.36 13.11 1.59
C SER A 290 -19.60 12.30 1.97
N ALA A 291 -19.84 11.17 1.30
CA ALA A 291 -20.98 10.28 1.63
C ALA A 291 -20.90 9.67 3.03
N LEU A 292 -19.71 9.44 3.59
CA LEU A 292 -19.55 8.99 4.97
C LEU A 292 -19.81 10.12 5.98
N HIS A 293 -19.32 11.32 5.70
CA HIS A 293 -19.60 12.49 6.52
C HIS A 293 -21.10 12.79 6.57
N ASP A 294 -21.81 12.70 5.42
CA ASP A 294 -23.27 12.88 5.35
C ASP A 294 -24.04 11.83 6.19
N ARG A 295 -23.43 10.66 6.42
CA ARG A 295 -23.97 9.60 7.29
C ARG A 295 -23.54 9.74 8.75
N GLY A 296 -22.84 10.80 9.12
CA GLY A 296 -22.39 11.07 10.48
C GLY A 296 -21.09 10.38 10.88
N VAL A 297 -20.34 9.81 9.94
CA VAL A 297 -19.01 9.23 10.22
C VAL A 297 -17.96 10.35 10.08
N ALA A 298 -17.88 11.20 11.10
CA ALA A 298 -17.06 12.41 11.09
C ALA A 298 -15.54 12.12 11.13
N GLU A 299 -15.15 10.99 11.68
CA GLU A 299 -13.76 10.53 11.78
C GLU A 299 -13.17 10.04 10.45
N ALA A 300 -14.02 9.80 9.42
CA ALA A 300 -13.55 9.37 8.11
C ALA A 300 -12.64 10.42 7.48
N ARG A 301 -11.50 9.97 6.93
CA ARG A 301 -10.48 10.84 6.32
C ARG A 301 -9.75 10.15 5.19
N LEU A 302 -9.18 10.94 4.30
CA LEU A 302 -8.31 10.42 3.23
C LEU A 302 -6.84 10.57 3.61
N TYR A 303 -6.04 9.57 3.27
CA TYR A 303 -4.61 9.54 3.49
C TYR A 303 -3.86 9.30 2.17
N GLY A 304 -2.75 10.02 1.95
CA GLY A 304 -1.91 9.91 0.76
C GLY A 304 -2.51 10.51 -0.52
N HIS A 305 -3.62 11.23 -0.43
CA HIS A 305 -4.30 11.84 -1.59
C HIS A 305 -3.78 13.25 -1.92
N ASP A 306 -3.23 13.98 -0.94
CA ASP A 306 -2.81 15.37 -1.10
C ASP A 306 -1.45 15.43 -1.83
N PRO A 307 -1.36 16.06 -3.01
CA PRO A 307 -0.09 16.25 -3.72
C PRO A 307 0.87 17.23 -3.02
N ARG A 308 0.42 17.90 -1.95
CA ARG A 308 1.23 18.84 -1.15
C ARG A 308 1.82 18.19 0.10
N ASP A 309 1.49 16.94 0.40
CA ASP A 309 2.09 16.23 1.52
C ASP A 309 3.60 16.02 1.32
N GLY A 310 4.31 15.55 2.35
CA GLY A 310 5.76 15.38 2.31
C GLY A 310 6.28 14.36 1.27
N ILE A 311 5.39 13.57 0.67
CA ILE A 311 5.70 12.60 -0.40
C ILE A 311 5.16 13.02 -1.78
N GLY A 312 4.47 14.16 -1.90
CA GLY A 312 3.86 14.65 -3.14
C GLY A 312 2.60 13.88 -3.56
N GLY A 313 1.92 13.24 -2.61
CA GLY A 313 0.82 12.33 -2.82
C GLY A 313 1.26 10.91 -3.18
N ALA A 314 0.43 9.95 -2.85
CA ALA A 314 0.66 8.53 -3.06
C ALA A 314 -0.01 8.00 -4.33
N GLY A 315 0.54 6.92 -4.90
CA GLY A 315 -0.13 6.06 -5.88
C GLY A 315 -1.09 5.06 -5.22
N ALA A 316 -1.11 4.97 -3.89
CA ALA A 316 -2.10 4.23 -3.12
C ALA A 316 -2.70 5.17 -2.08
N THR A 317 -3.98 5.50 -2.26
CA THR A 317 -4.77 6.37 -1.38
C THR A 317 -5.64 5.50 -0.48
N PHE A 318 -5.81 5.92 0.78
CA PHE A 318 -6.62 5.20 1.76
C PHE A 318 -7.74 6.10 2.27
N LEU A 319 -8.91 5.52 2.49
CA LEU A 319 -9.96 6.10 3.30
C LEU A 319 -9.90 5.41 4.66
N LEU A 320 -9.56 6.15 5.70
CA LEU A 320 -9.40 5.68 7.07
C LEU A 320 -10.60 6.11 7.92
N LEU A 321 -10.92 5.36 8.97
CA LEU A 321 -11.99 5.66 9.93
C LEU A 321 -11.43 6.16 11.28
N ASP A 322 -10.15 6.47 11.32
CA ASP A 322 -9.46 7.01 12.49
C ASP A 322 -8.17 7.72 12.06
N GLU A 323 -7.37 8.22 13.01
CA GLU A 323 -6.07 8.83 12.74
C GLU A 323 -5.11 7.85 12.07
N PRO A 324 -4.23 8.31 11.16
CA PRO A 324 -3.28 7.44 10.46
C PRO A 324 -2.41 6.61 11.41
N GLU A 325 -2.02 7.16 12.56
CA GLU A 325 -1.17 6.51 13.56
C GLU A 325 -1.83 5.26 14.16
N VAL A 326 -3.15 5.23 14.23
CA VAL A 326 -3.93 4.07 14.70
C VAL A 326 -3.72 2.87 13.76
N TYR A 327 -3.50 3.15 12.48
CA TYR A 327 -3.20 2.16 11.45
C TYR A 327 -1.69 1.88 11.29
N GLY A 328 -0.85 2.52 12.10
CA GLY A 328 0.60 2.41 11.99
C GLY A 328 1.18 3.23 10.83
N LEU A 329 0.38 4.13 10.25
CA LEU A 329 0.82 5.02 9.18
C LEU A 329 1.43 6.30 9.77
N PRO A 330 2.54 6.81 9.22
CA PRO A 330 3.08 8.10 9.66
C PRO A 330 2.09 9.23 9.29
N PRO A 331 1.76 10.13 10.25
CA PRO A 331 0.79 11.21 10.00
C PRO A 331 1.29 12.23 8.98
N ASP A 332 2.59 12.46 8.96
CA ASP A 332 3.26 13.40 8.05
C ASP A 332 4.50 12.73 7.43
N PRO A 333 4.32 11.88 6.40
CA PRO A 333 5.45 11.20 5.76
C PRO A 333 6.29 12.20 4.96
N VAL A 334 7.59 12.27 5.24
CA VAL A 334 8.51 13.23 4.61
C VAL A 334 9.57 12.48 3.79
N VAL A 335 9.76 12.93 2.55
CA VAL A 335 10.88 12.52 1.70
C VAL A 335 11.95 13.61 1.73
N THR A 336 13.03 13.34 2.44
CA THR A 336 14.12 14.32 2.67
C THR A 336 14.90 14.68 1.41
N THR A 337 14.91 13.82 0.40
CA THR A 337 15.61 14.02 -0.87
C THR A 337 14.85 14.89 -1.86
N ARG A 338 13.55 15.07 -1.68
CA ARG A 338 12.65 15.76 -2.59
C ARG A 338 13.10 17.16 -2.99
N ASP A 339 13.51 17.95 -2.03
CA ASP A 339 13.85 19.37 -2.24
C ASP A 339 15.34 19.60 -2.56
N LEU A 340 16.17 18.56 -2.57
CA LEU A 340 17.62 18.67 -2.79
C LEU A 340 18.00 19.45 -4.06
N PRO A 341 17.41 19.23 -5.25
CA PRO A 341 17.79 19.98 -6.45
C PRO A 341 17.52 21.49 -6.31
N ALA A 342 16.39 21.85 -5.69
CA ALA A 342 16.03 23.26 -5.46
C ALA A 342 16.95 23.89 -4.40
N MET A 343 17.29 23.16 -3.35
CA MET A 343 18.24 23.59 -2.32
C MET A 343 19.62 23.86 -2.91
N TRP A 344 20.14 22.97 -3.76
CA TRP A 344 21.43 23.14 -4.42
C TRP A 344 21.44 24.35 -5.37
N LYS A 345 20.36 24.59 -6.13
CA LYS A 345 20.24 25.79 -6.97
C LYS A 345 20.27 27.05 -6.12
N LYS A 346 19.54 27.11 -5.01
CA LYS A 346 19.55 28.27 -4.09
C LYS A 346 20.90 28.45 -3.42
N ALA A 347 21.54 27.39 -2.98
CA ALA A 347 22.89 27.43 -2.41
C ALA A 347 23.92 27.96 -3.44
N GLY A 348 23.83 27.54 -4.69
CA GLY A 348 24.67 28.03 -5.78
C GLY A 348 24.49 29.53 -6.04
N LEU A 349 23.24 30.02 -6.09
CA LEU A 349 22.95 31.44 -6.23
C LEU A 349 23.50 32.26 -5.05
N ALA A 350 23.33 31.77 -3.82
CA ALA A 350 23.87 32.41 -2.64
C ALA A 350 25.40 32.47 -2.70
N ALA A 351 26.07 31.37 -3.06
CA ALA A 351 27.52 31.32 -3.21
C ALA A 351 28.04 32.34 -4.28
N LEU A 352 27.33 32.43 -5.42
CA LEU A 352 27.67 33.44 -6.46
C LEU A 352 27.48 34.87 -5.94
N SER A 353 26.40 35.13 -5.18
CA SER A 353 26.18 36.44 -4.58
C SER A 353 27.29 36.84 -3.59
N PHE A 354 27.72 35.90 -2.74
CA PHE A 354 28.81 36.11 -1.82
C PHE A 354 30.17 36.33 -2.59
N ALA A 355 30.44 35.56 -3.63
CA ALA A 355 31.59 35.73 -4.46
C ALA A 355 31.65 37.12 -5.14
N ALA A 356 30.49 37.53 -5.70
CA ALA A 356 30.37 38.89 -6.31
C ALA A 356 30.59 39.98 -5.29
N ALA A 357 30.02 39.89 -4.10
CA ALA A 357 30.22 40.84 -3.03
C ALA A 357 31.69 40.93 -2.56
N ALA A 358 32.36 39.75 -2.45
CA ALA A 358 33.76 39.70 -2.11
C ALA A 358 34.63 40.37 -3.19
N VAL A 359 34.41 40.09 -4.48
CA VAL A 359 35.10 40.73 -5.59
C VAL A 359 34.89 42.25 -5.56
N ALA A 360 33.65 42.72 -5.39
CA ALA A 360 33.35 44.13 -5.29
C ALA A 360 34.10 44.82 -4.11
N ALA A 361 34.12 44.16 -2.96
CA ALA A 361 34.86 44.67 -1.80
C ALA A 361 36.40 44.72 -2.00
N PHE A 362 36.94 43.80 -2.72
CA PHE A 362 38.40 43.80 -3.05
C PHE A 362 38.75 44.84 -4.11
N VAL A 363 37.92 44.97 -5.18
CA VAL A 363 38.12 45.95 -6.24
C VAL A 363 37.86 47.38 -5.73
N GLY A 364 36.81 47.58 -4.92
CA GLY A 364 36.52 48.89 -4.33
C GLY A 364 37.53 49.37 -3.31
N ARG A 365 38.40 48.48 -2.80
CA ARG A 365 39.51 48.83 -1.88
C ARG A 365 40.80 49.22 -2.60
N SER A 366 40.88 48.90 -3.89
CA SER A 366 42.04 49.17 -4.77
C SER A 366 41.85 50.44 -5.63
N LEU A 367 40.70 51.13 -5.51
CA LEU A 367 40.40 52.43 -6.06
C LEU A 367 40.37 53.47 -4.92
#